data_1e4aee2477a756a0f9da2878fd175b75
#
_entry.id   1e4aee2477a756a0f9da2878fd175b75
#
_cell.length_a   1.000
_cell.length_b   1.000
_cell.length_c   1.000
_cell.angle_alpha   90.00
_cell.angle_beta   90.00
_cell.angle_gamma   90.00
#
_symmetry.space_group_name_H-M   'P 1'
#
loop_
_entity.id
_entity.type
_entity.pdbx_description
1 polymer ?
#
loop_
_entity_poly.entity_id
_entity_poly.type
_entity_poly.pdbx_seq_one_letter_code
_entity_poly.pdbx_strand_id
1 'polypeptide(L)'
;MTQNTKSFRLAPGPKETMDIDVNKTTLLNLQNIQKRYGNIVTIKNKNGRSALFINDPNEIHQILVRNYNRYAKGPGFERIEMLLGSGLIVSNGDTWRRARTMIQPSFSRQNIHKLIMQMIKCTKSRAIKWKRAATSKSTLNITQEMGTFALELILLSIFGDDYEDMIVKDGSNPFSFLSEDSVRDLTVVMKMRKLRTFILEIITRRRQSKANNQYDFLSMYVEAKDKNGRTFSDKELIDEIVTLIIAGYETSAGTLNWVWYLISQHPSVETLLLSESEKIIPKIDSINFESINQMKYTQWVIEETLRLYPPVWLFSRKSLKEDTLTEYDIPPDTDIYFSPYILHRTEKFWINPNNFDPSRFANDDKELKKSYYPFSLGPRRCLGEYFSFLEMKIHLGILIKQFTMNSEEQFPDLNLGINLRSKNEIYLQPKLR
;
A
#
# COMPACT_ATOMS: atom_id res chain seq x y z
N MET A 1 11.01 -45.46 23.11
CA MET A 1 10.65 -44.94 21.78
C MET A 1 11.52 -43.71 21.50
N THR A 2 12.61 -43.90 20.78
CA THR A 2 13.49 -42.79 20.33
C THR A 2 12.71 -41.99 19.31
N GLN A 3 12.29 -40.76 19.68
CA GLN A 3 11.78 -39.80 18.73
C GLN A 3 12.88 -39.54 17.69
N ASN A 4 12.63 -40.03 16.49
CA ASN A 4 13.47 -39.74 15.32
C ASN A 4 13.30 -38.23 15.03
N THR A 5 14.14 -37.38 15.64
CA THR A 5 14.15 -35.94 15.38
C THR A 5 14.62 -35.74 13.93
N LYS A 6 13.69 -35.42 13.05
CA LYS A 6 13.99 -35.10 11.66
C LYS A 6 15.02 -33.97 11.64
N SER A 7 16.18 -34.21 11.06
CA SER A 7 17.21 -33.16 10.84
C SER A 7 16.79 -32.30 9.65
N PHE A 8 16.66 -30.99 9.87
CA PHE A 8 16.39 -29.98 8.82
C PHE A 8 17.68 -29.37 8.32
N ARG A 9 17.81 -29.23 7.01
CA ARG A 9 18.91 -28.52 6.36
C ARG A 9 18.61 -27.02 6.41
N LEU A 10 19.11 -26.34 7.44
CA LEU A 10 18.87 -24.89 7.65
C LEU A 10 19.82 -24.03 6.81
N ALA A 11 19.35 -22.86 6.38
CA ALA A 11 20.18 -21.86 5.71
C ALA A 11 21.26 -21.30 6.65
N PRO A 12 22.40 -20.83 6.12
CA PRO A 12 23.44 -20.17 6.91
C PRO A 12 22.91 -18.88 7.56
N GLY A 13 23.58 -18.43 8.62
CA GLY A 13 23.20 -17.19 9.28
C GLY A 13 24.14 -16.79 10.41
N PRO A 14 23.91 -15.61 11.03
CA PRO A 14 24.68 -15.13 12.16
C PRO A 14 24.49 -16.05 13.38
N LYS A 15 25.54 -16.14 14.20
CA LYS A 15 25.47 -16.81 15.51
C LYS A 15 24.77 -15.95 16.55
N GLU A 16 24.88 -14.63 16.38
CA GLU A 16 24.28 -13.63 17.24
C GLU A 16 22.77 -13.60 17.07
N THR A 17 22.06 -13.32 18.14
CA THR A 17 20.61 -13.16 18.09
C THR A 17 20.21 -11.77 17.59
N MET A 18 19.14 -11.69 16.80
CA MET A 18 18.61 -10.46 16.25
C MET A 18 17.07 -10.46 16.27
N ASP A 19 16.49 -9.45 16.89
CA ASP A 19 15.04 -9.24 16.79
C ASP A 19 14.73 -8.44 15.51
N ILE A 20 13.62 -8.80 14.89
CA ILE A 20 13.11 -8.11 13.70
C ILE A 20 11.95 -7.20 14.11
N ASP A 21 12.20 -5.90 14.08
CA ASP A 21 11.22 -4.84 14.30
C ASP A 21 11.16 -3.90 13.10
N VAL A 22 10.09 -3.12 13.01
CA VAL A 22 9.92 -2.13 11.93
C VAL A 22 10.69 -0.85 12.26
N ASN A 23 12.01 -0.87 12.03
CA ASN A 23 12.92 0.27 12.27
C ASN A 23 14.17 0.23 11.38
N LYS A 24 14.94 1.33 11.40
CA LYS A 24 16.17 1.52 10.58
C LYS A 24 17.26 0.50 10.93
N THR A 25 17.39 0.12 12.19
CA THR A 25 18.37 -0.86 12.65
C THR A 25 18.10 -2.24 12.03
N THR A 26 16.86 -2.68 12.01
CA THR A 26 16.46 -3.93 11.34
C THR A 26 16.79 -3.90 9.86
N LEU A 27 16.48 -2.80 9.15
CA LEU A 27 16.81 -2.69 7.72
C LEU A 27 18.32 -2.86 7.48
N LEU A 28 19.16 -2.13 8.22
CA LEU A 28 20.60 -2.21 8.09
C LEU A 28 21.14 -3.62 8.40
N ASN A 29 20.62 -4.25 9.45
CA ASN A 29 21.00 -5.61 9.82
C ASN A 29 20.60 -6.61 8.72
N LEU A 30 19.39 -6.53 8.18
CA LEU A 30 18.94 -7.41 7.09
C LEU A 30 19.79 -7.24 5.83
N GLN A 31 20.16 -6.01 5.48
CA GLN A 31 21.07 -5.74 4.37
C GLN A 31 22.47 -6.34 4.60
N ASN A 32 23.00 -6.21 5.82
CA ASN A 32 24.31 -6.75 6.17
C ASN A 32 24.35 -8.28 6.16
N ILE A 33 23.34 -8.92 6.74
CA ILE A 33 23.28 -10.40 6.73
C ILE A 33 23.06 -10.94 5.32
N GLN A 34 22.23 -10.27 4.49
CA GLN A 34 22.02 -10.66 3.10
C GLN A 34 23.33 -10.58 2.30
N LYS A 35 24.12 -9.52 2.47
CA LYS A 35 25.43 -9.38 1.82
C LYS A 35 26.42 -10.45 2.27
N ARG A 36 26.39 -10.84 3.55
CA ARG A 36 27.35 -11.77 4.13
C ARG A 36 26.99 -13.24 3.91
N TYR A 37 25.72 -13.59 3.99
CA TYR A 37 25.26 -14.98 3.99
C TYR A 37 24.46 -15.37 2.76
N GLY A 38 24.10 -14.41 1.89
CA GLY A 38 23.31 -14.65 0.68
C GLY A 38 21.83 -14.33 0.84
N ASN A 39 21.03 -14.82 -0.10
CA ASN A 39 19.63 -14.42 -0.24
C ASN A 39 18.65 -15.19 0.65
N ILE A 40 19.10 -16.25 1.33
CA ILE A 40 18.30 -17.04 2.28
C ILE A 40 19.13 -17.18 3.54
N VAL A 41 18.65 -16.61 4.64
CA VAL A 41 19.41 -16.49 5.87
C VAL A 41 18.58 -16.94 7.06
N THR A 42 19.14 -17.83 7.88
CA THR A 42 18.55 -18.19 9.17
C THR A 42 18.95 -17.15 10.22
N ILE A 43 17.95 -16.61 10.91
CA ILE A 43 18.10 -15.63 12.00
C ILE A 43 17.62 -16.30 13.29
N LYS A 44 18.32 -16.07 14.40
CA LYS A 44 17.86 -16.45 15.72
C LYS A 44 17.39 -15.21 16.48
N ASN A 45 16.17 -15.21 16.99
CA ASN A 45 15.71 -14.15 17.87
C ASN A 45 16.24 -14.36 19.31
N LYS A 46 16.09 -13.36 20.19
CA LYS A 46 16.54 -13.41 21.59
C LYS A 46 15.92 -14.55 22.40
N ASN A 47 14.78 -15.06 21.98
CA ASN A 47 14.13 -16.21 22.63
C ASN A 47 14.62 -17.56 22.07
N GLY A 48 15.67 -17.57 21.24
CA GLY A 48 16.24 -18.77 20.63
C GLY A 48 15.43 -19.37 19.48
N ARG A 49 14.30 -18.75 19.09
CA ARG A 49 13.52 -19.22 17.93
C ARG A 49 14.21 -18.85 16.64
N SER A 50 14.21 -19.79 15.70
CA SER A 50 14.73 -19.56 14.36
C SER A 50 13.68 -18.88 13.47
N ALA A 51 14.13 -17.95 12.67
CA ALA A 51 13.36 -17.28 11.61
C ALA A 51 14.18 -17.32 10.31
N LEU A 52 13.53 -17.10 9.18
CA LEU A 52 14.18 -16.99 7.88
C LEU A 52 13.98 -15.60 7.32
N PHE A 53 15.04 -15.01 6.79
CA PHE A 53 14.97 -13.87 5.88
C PHE A 53 15.21 -14.36 4.45
N ILE A 54 14.27 -14.09 3.55
CA ILE A 54 14.30 -14.55 2.16
C ILE A 54 14.28 -13.36 1.21
N ASN A 55 15.34 -13.26 0.41
CA ASN A 55 15.54 -12.21 -0.60
C ASN A 55 15.80 -12.82 -2.01
N ASP A 56 15.32 -14.03 -2.26
CA ASP A 56 15.39 -14.70 -3.55
C ASP A 56 14.00 -14.70 -4.23
N PRO A 57 13.87 -14.18 -5.47
CA PRO A 57 12.59 -14.08 -6.16
C PRO A 57 11.89 -15.42 -6.38
N ASN A 58 12.62 -16.50 -6.66
CA ASN A 58 12.03 -17.81 -6.92
C ASN A 58 11.45 -18.41 -5.64
N GLU A 59 12.18 -18.30 -4.54
CA GLU A 59 11.75 -18.81 -3.24
C GLU A 59 10.60 -17.98 -2.66
N ILE A 60 10.61 -16.66 -2.85
CA ILE A 60 9.49 -15.78 -2.53
C ILE A 60 8.25 -16.19 -3.32
N HIS A 61 8.40 -16.46 -4.62
CA HIS A 61 7.30 -16.94 -5.45
C HIS A 61 6.80 -18.32 -5.01
N GLN A 62 7.69 -19.23 -4.63
CA GLN A 62 7.29 -20.54 -4.10
C GLN A 62 6.41 -20.38 -2.86
N ILE A 63 6.83 -19.58 -1.89
CA ILE A 63 6.13 -19.40 -0.61
C ILE A 63 4.81 -18.63 -0.80
N LEU A 64 4.84 -17.51 -1.52
CA LEU A 64 3.69 -16.61 -1.60
C LEU A 64 2.65 -17.03 -2.65
N VAL A 65 3.04 -17.82 -3.66
CA VAL A 65 2.17 -18.21 -4.77
C VAL A 65 1.89 -19.71 -4.76
N ARG A 66 2.92 -20.56 -4.86
CA ARG A 66 2.72 -22.02 -5.02
C ARG A 66 2.23 -22.68 -3.73
N ASN A 67 2.88 -22.38 -2.62
CA ASN A 67 2.67 -23.01 -1.32
C ASN A 67 1.94 -22.10 -0.31
N TYR A 68 1.26 -21.03 -0.78
CA TYR A 68 0.67 -20.00 0.08
C TYR A 68 -0.23 -20.54 1.20
N ASN A 69 -0.87 -21.69 0.99
CA ASN A 69 -1.75 -22.35 1.96
C ASN A 69 -1.01 -23.04 3.10
N ARG A 70 0.31 -23.19 2.99
CA ARG A 70 1.18 -23.70 4.06
C ARG A 70 1.61 -22.59 5.04
N TYR A 71 1.20 -21.32 4.76
CA TYR A 71 1.66 -20.17 5.50
C TYR A 71 0.49 -19.30 5.98
N ALA A 72 0.61 -18.85 7.23
CA ALA A 72 -0.24 -17.82 7.82
C ALA A 72 0.44 -16.46 7.80
N LYS A 73 -0.25 -15.42 8.29
CA LYS A 73 0.37 -14.15 8.66
C LYS A 73 1.36 -14.39 9.79
N GLY A 74 2.54 -13.81 9.69
CA GLY A 74 3.60 -13.93 10.67
C GLY A 74 3.60 -12.82 11.72
N PRO A 75 4.70 -12.65 12.47
CA PRO A 75 4.82 -11.64 13.52
C PRO A 75 4.57 -10.21 13.01
N GLY A 76 4.03 -9.36 13.88
CA GLY A 76 3.72 -7.96 13.61
C GLY A 76 2.28 -7.70 13.17
N PHE A 77 1.56 -8.73 12.70
CA PHE A 77 0.15 -8.57 12.35
C PHE A 77 -0.76 -8.47 13.57
N GLU A 78 -0.37 -8.96 14.72
CA GLU A 78 -1.12 -8.85 15.99
C GLU A 78 -1.34 -7.39 16.39
N ARG A 79 -0.34 -6.53 16.20
CA ARG A 79 -0.45 -5.08 16.47
C ARG A 79 -1.43 -4.41 15.52
N ILE A 80 -1.44 -4.85 14.25
CA ILE A 80 -2.36 -4.34 13.23
C ILE A 80 -3.79 -4.81 13.54
N GLU A 81 -3.98 -6.04 13.98
CA GLU A 81 -5.28 -6.60 14.36
C GLU A 81 -5.95 -5.84 15.50
N MET A 82 -5.17 -5.37 16.48
CA MET A 82 -5.69 -4.53 17.56
C MET A 82 -6.36 -3.24 17.06
N LEU A 83 -5.90 -2.70 15.92
CA LEU A 83 -6.45 -1.47 15.32
C LEU A 83 -7.57 -1.77 14.32
N LEU A 84 -7.37 -2.76 13.45
CA LEU A 84 -8.25 -3.04 12.32
C LEU A 84 -9.37 -4.05 12.66
N GLY A 85 -9.24 -4.79 13.75
CA GLY A 85 -10.07 -5.97 13.99
C GLY A 85 -9.65 -7.13 13.09
N SER A 86 -10.59 -8.01 12.75
CA SER A 86 -10.30 -9.25 12.00
C SER A 86 -10.47 -9.13 10.48
N GLY A 87 -10.27 -7.94 9.91
CA GLY A 87 -10.43 -7.70 8.48
C GLY A 87 -9.39 -8.42 7.59
N LEU A 88 -9.54 -8.29 6.29
CA LEU A 88 -8.82 -9.05 5.25
C LEU A 88 -7.28 -9.01 5.38
N ILE A 89 -6.70 -7.89 5.88
CA ILE A 89 -5.26 -7.75 6.03
C ILE A 89 -4.69 -8.71 7.07
N VAL A 90 -5.42 -8.97 8.16
CA VAL A 90 -4.93 -9.75 9.31
C VAL A 90 -5.46 -11.19 9.34
N SER A 91 -6.65 -11.42 8.78
CA SER A 91 -7.33 -12.71 8.83
C SER A 91 -6.57 -13.84 8.12
N ASN A 92 -6.79 -15.07 8.58
CA ASN A 92 -6.17 -16.27 8.05
C ASN A 92 -7.22 -17.35 7.73
N GLY A 93 -6.79 -18.42 7.07
CA GLY A 93 -7.58 -19.64 6.83
C GLY A 93 -8.90 -19.36 6.10
N ASP A 94 -9.99 -19.93 6.61
CA ASP A 94 -11.32 -19.85 5.99
C ASP A 94 -11.96 -18.47 6.12
N THR A 95 -11.70 -17.76 7.22
CA THR A 95 -12.15 -16.37 7.41
C THR A 95 -11.58 -15.48 6.30
N TRP A 96 -10.28 -15.56 6.05
CA TRP A 96 -9.65 -14.82 4.97
C TRP A 96 -10.19 -15.23 3.59
N ARG A 97 -10.33 -16.55 3.32
CA ARG A 97 -10.84 -17.03 2.03
C ARG A 97 -12.25 -16.52 1.77
N ARG A 98 -13.12 -16.57 2.78
CA ARG A 98 -14.49 -16.08 2.68
C ARG A 98 -14.52 -14.58 2.40
N ALA A 99 -13.85 -13.77 3.20
CA ALA A 99 -13.79 -12.33 3.04
C ALA A 99 -13.19 -11.94 1.66
N ARG A 100 -12.06 -12.57 1.27
CA ARG A 100 -11.42 -12.34 -0.04
C ARG A 100 -12.40 -12.59 -1.20
N THR A 101 -13.13 -13.71 -1.18
CA THR A 101 -14.08 -14.06 -2.24
C THR A 101 -15.23 -13.09 -2.33
N MET A 102 -15.73 -12.60 -1.19
CA MET A 102 -16.84 -11.65 -1.14
C MET A 102 -16.43 -10.23 -1.58
N ILE A 103 -15.22 -9.80 -1.23
CA ILE A 103 -14.74 -8.43 -1.47
C ILE A 103 -14.12 -8.27 -2.86
N GLN A 104 -13.42 -9.27 -3.39
CA GLN A 104 -12.66 -9.18 -4.64
C GLN A 104 -13.47 -8.67 -5.83
N PRO A 105 -14.75 -9.03 -6.05
CA PRO A 105 -15.56 -8.50 -7.14
C PRO A 105 -15.71 -6.97 -7.14
N SER A 106 -15.70 -6.34 -5.96
CA SER A 106 -15.78 -4.88 -5.81
C SER A 106 -14.57 -4.17 -6.42
N PHE A 107 -13.42 -4.85 -6.48
CA PHE A 107 -12.19 -4.36 -7.11
C PHE A 107 -12.03 -4.76 -8.58
N SER A 108 -13.07 -5.27 -9.23
CA SER A 108 -13.04 -5.50 -10.68
C SER A 108 -12.82 -4.18 -11.43
N ARG A 109 -12.16 -4.24 -12.59
CA ARG A 109 -11.92 -3.04 -13.42
C ARG A 109 -13.22 -2.28 -13.69
N GLN A 110 -14.29 -3.00 -14.05
CA GLN A 110 -15.61 -2.41 -14.33
C GLN A 110 -16.13 -1.61 -13.14
N ASN A 111 -15.95 -2.09 -11.92
CA ASN A 111 -16.41 -1.45 -10.71
C ASN A 111 -15.54 -0.24 -10.35
N ILE A 112 -14.23 -0.36 -10.46
CA ILE A 112 -13.31 0.74 -10.19
C ILE A 112 -13.49 1.89 -11.19
N HIS A 113 -13.82 1.62 -12.45
CA HIS A 113 -14.06 2.67 -13.45
C HIS A 113 -15.21 3.63 -13.06
N LYS A 114 -16.19 3.15 -12.32
CA LYS A 114 -17.30 3.98 -11.86
C LYS A 114 -16.87 5.04 -10.82
N LEU A 115 -15.69 4.86 -10.22
CA LEU A 115 -15.11 5.78 -9.24
C LEU A 115 -14.20 6.86 -9.87
N ILE A 116 -13.99 6.84 -11.20
CA ILE A 116 -13.10 7.79 -11.89
C ILE A 116 -13.52 9.25 -11.65
N MET A 117 -14.81 9.54 -11.67
CA MET A 117 -15.32 10.89 -11.46
C MET A 117 -14.98 11.43 -10.06
N GLN A 118 -15.01 10.58 -9.05
CA GLN A 118 -14.61 10.93 -7.68
C GLN A 118 -13.11 11.23 -7.62
N MET A 119 -12.27 10.44 -8.29
CA MET A 119 -10.81 10.68 -8.39
C MET A 119 -10.51 12.03 -9.05
N ILE A 120 -11.21 12.36 -10.15
CA ILE A 120 -11.11 13.66 -10.83
C ILE A 120 -11.57 14.79 -9.91
N LYS A 121 -12.69 14.64 -9.20
CA LYS A 121 -13.24 15.65 -8.27
C LYS A 121 -12.23 15.96 -7.16
N CYS A 122 -11.69 14.96 -6.48
CA CYS A 122 -10.68 15.14 -5.44
C CYS A 122 -9.42 15.82 -5.97
N THR A 123 -8.96 15.43 -7.17
CA THR A 123 -7.78 16.04 -7.79
C THR A 123 -8.03 17.51 -8.18
N LYS A 124 -9.19 17.84 -8.74
CA LYS A 124 -9.57 19.25 -9.04
C LYS A 124 -9.58 20.11 -7.78
N SER A 125 -10.06 19.58 -6.65
CA SER A 125 -10.03 20.27 -5.35
C SER A 125 -8.58 20.61 -4.94
N ARG A 126 -7.64 19.69 -5.11
CA ARG A 126 -6.20 19.96 -4.85
C ARG A 126 -5.65 21.01 -5.79
N ALA A 127 -5.97 20.95 -7.10
CA ALA A 127 -5.51 21.94 -8.08
C ALA A 127 -5.89 23.38 -7.69
N ILE A 128 -7.09 23.60 -7.13
CA ILE A 128 -7.53 24.92 -6.65
C ILE A 128 -6.63 25.40 -5.50
N LYS A 129 -6.34 24.54 -4.54
CA LYS A 129 -5.47 24.87 -3.39
C LYS A 129 -4.05 25.17 -3.85
N TRP A 130 -3.51 24.35 -4.74
CA TRP A 130 -2.16 24.52 -5.28
C TRP A 130 -2.03 25.79 -6.11
N LYS A 131 -3.07 26.17 -6.87
CA LYS A 131 -3.10 27.43 -7.59
C LYS A 131 -3.00 28.64 -6.66
N ARG A 132 -3.69 28.60 -5.52
CA ARG A 132 -3.58 29.66 -4.49
C ARG A 132 -2.15 29.75 -3.95
N ALA A 133 -1.55 28.62 -3.60
CA ALA A 133 -0.18 28.57 -3.11
C ALA A 133 0.84 29.07 -4.17
N ALA A 134 0.69 28.69 -5.43
CA ALA A 134 1.53 29.16 -6.53
C ALA A 134 1.40 30.69 -6.72
N THR A 135 0.18 31.23 -6.64
CA THR A 135 -0.07 32.68 -6.78
C THR A 135 0.53 33.48 -5.63
N SER A 136 0.44 32.97 -4.41
CA SER A 136 1.04 33.60 -3.20
C SER A 136 2.53 33.27 -3.04
N LYS A 137 3.13 32.47 -3.92
CA LYS A 137 4.52 31.98 -3.84
C LYS A 137 4.82 31.26 -2.52
N SER A 138 3.81 30.65 -1.91
CA SER A 138 3.96 29.86 -0.68
C SER A 138 4.31 28.40 -0.98
N THR A 139 4.98 27.75 -0.04
CA THR A 139 5.25 26.31 -0.08
C THR A 139 4.02 25.51 0.31
N LEU A 140 3.94 24.28 -0.21
CA LEU A 140 2.95 23.28 0.19
C LEU A 140 3.63 22.19 1.01
N ASN A 141 3.01 21.81 2.11
CA ASN A 141 3.35 20.59 2.81
C ASN A 141 2.79 19.40 2.01
N ILE A 142 3.62 18.80 1.14
CA ILE A 142 3.19 17.71 0.25
C ILE A 142 2.81 16.48 1.05
N THR A 143 3.46 16.19 2.17
CA THR A 143 3.13 15.06 3.02
C THR A 143 1.68 15.16 3.52
N GLN A 144 1.28 16.33 4.00
CA GLN A 144 -0.09 16.58 4.44
C GLN A 144 -1.09 16.63 3.26
N GLU A 145 -0.70 17.24 2.12
CA GLU A 145 -1.54 17.31 0.93
C GLU A 145 -1.88 15.91 0.39
N MET A 146 -0.91 15.03 0.28
CA MET A 146 -1.13 13.67 -0.20
C MET A 146 -1.91 12.83 0.81
N GLY A 147 -1.66 13.02 2.10
CA GLY A 147 -2.48 12.42 3.17
C GLY A 147 -3.95 12.81 3.07
N THR A 148 -4.21 14.10 2.97
CA THR A 148 -5.58 14.63 2.82
C THR A 148 -6.25 14.16 1.53
N PHE A 149 -5.53 14.18 0.39
CA PHE A 149 -6.05 13.73 -0.89
C PHE A 149 -6.45 12.25 -0.84
N ALA A 150 -5.54 11.37 -0.41
CA ALA A 150 -5.80 9.93 -0.40
C ALA A 150 -6.90 9.56 0.60
N LEU A 151 -6.95 10.22 1.77
CA LEU A 151 -8.00 9.99 2.75
C LEU A 151 -9.38 10.44 2.22
N GLU A 152 -9.48 11.64 1.67
CA GLU A 152 -10.71 12.16 1.08
C GLU A 152 -11.22 11.21 -0.03
N LEU A 153 -10.33 10.79 -0.93
CA LEU A 153 -10.70 9.92 -2.03
C LEU A 153 -11.18 8.56 -1.57
N ILE A 154 -10.47 7.90 -0.64
CA ILE A 154 -10.90 6.58 -0.16
C ILE A 154 -12.23 6.65 0.59
N LEU A 155 -12.45 7.69 1.40
CA LEU A 155 -13.70 7.89 2.12
C LEU A 155 -14.87 8.14 1.16
N LEU A 156 -14.66 8.98 0.14
CA LEU A 156 -15.65 9.22 -0.90
C LEU A 156 -15.95 7.94 -1.70
N SER A 157 -14.94 7.13 -1.96
CA SER A 157 -15.10 5.84 -2.65
C SER A 157 -15.82 4.79 -1.82
N ILE A 158 -15.71 4.87 -0.49
CA ILE A 158 -16.38 3.93 0.44
C ILE A 158 -17.83 4.36 0.72
N PHE A 159 -18.04 5.63 1.02
CA PHE A 159 -19.30 6.13 1.56
C PHE A 159 -20.14 6.92 0.55
N GLY A 160 -19.57 7.30 -0.60
CA GLY A 160 -20.30 8.09 -1.60
C GLY A 160 -20.86 9.39 -1.02
N ASP A 161 -22.15 9.63 -1.26
CA ASP A 161 -22.84 10.85 -0.78
C ASP A 161 -22.91 10.94 0.75
N ASP A 162 -22.95 9.80 1.46
CA ASP A 162 -22.92 9.81 2.93
C ASP A 162 -21.66 10.52 3.48
N TYR A 163 -20.54 10.47 2.77
CA TYR A 163 -19.33 11.17 3.19
C TYR A 163 -19.48 12.70 3.16
N GLU A 164 -20.15 13.22 2.12
CA GLU A 164 -20.41 14.66 2.02
C GLU A 164 -21.37 15.13 3.12
N ASP A 165 -22.41 14.37 3.39
CA ASP A 165 -23.36 14.63 4.49
C ASP A 165 -22.67 14.65 5.87
N MET A 166 -21.67 13.78 6.08
CA MET A 166 -20.89 13.74 7.33
C MET A 166 -20.15 15.04 7.58
N ILE A 167 -19.45 15.56 6.54
CA ILE A 167 -18.68 16.80 6.64
C ILE A 167 -19.60 17.98 6.94
N VAL A 168 -20.78 18.03 6.30
CA VAL A 168 -21.75 19.10 6.49
C VAL A 168 -22.30 19.11 7.93
N LYS A 169 -22.59 17.93 8.50
CA LYS A 169 -23.15 17.81 9.86
C LYS A 169 -22.17 18.20 10.96
N ASP A 170 -20.94 17.74 10.85
CA ASP A 170 -19.92 17.93 11.92
C ASP A 170 -19.01 19.14 11.67
N GLY A 171 -19.13 19.81 10.51
CA GLY A 171 -18.27 20.95 10.13
C GLY A 171 -16.81 20.58 9.89
N SER A 172 -16.45 19.30 10.08
CA SER A 172 -15.11 18.77 9.87
C SER A 172 -15.15 17.28 9.45
N ASN A 173 -14.09 16.82 8.82
CA ASN A 173 -13.95 15.41 8.48
C ASN A 173 -13.67 14.59 9.76
N PRO A 174 -14.58 13.69 10.20
CA PRO A 174 -14.41 12.89 11.41
C PRO A 174 -13.23 11.90 11.34
N PHE A 175 -12.65 11.73 10.15
CA PHE A 175 -11.50 10.86 9.88
C PHE A 175 -10.17 11.63 9.79
N SER A 176 -10.17 12.98 9.90
CA SER A 176 -8.98 13.82 9.70
C SER A 176 -7.81 13.41 10.59
N PHE A 177 -8.10 12.92 11.82
CA PHE A 177 -7.07 12.44 12.74
C PHE A 177 -6.18 11.33 12.14
N LEU A 178 -6.66 10.59 11.13
CA LEU A 178 -5.86 9.56 10.47
C LEU A 178 -4.71 10.14 9.65
N SER A 179 -4.89 11.33 9.09
CA SER A 179 -3.86 12.04 8.32
C SER A 179 -3.02 13.02 9.16
N GLU A 180 -3.52 13.46 10.31
CA GLU A 180 -2.91 14.48 11.15
C GLU A 180 -2.05 13.91 12.28
N ASP A 181 -2.46 12.77 12.87
CA ASP A 181 -1.76 12.14 13.99
C ASP A 181 -0.68 11.16 13.49
N SER A 182 0.58 11.58 13.61
CA SER A 182 1.74 10.69 13.36
C SER A 182 2.05 9.75 14.54
N VAL A 183 1.49 10.00 15.71
CA VAL A 183 1.74 9.24 16.95
C VAL A 183 0.53 8.38 17.28
N ARG A 184 0.72 7.06 17.27
CA ARG A 184 -0.31 6.06 17.62
C ARG A 184 -0.29 5.80 19.12
N ASP A 185 -1.04 6.58 19.86
CA ASP A 185 -1.25 6.45 21.31
C ASP A 185 -2.68 5.96 21.65
N LEU A 186 -3.01 5.98 22.94
CA LEU A 186 -4.35 5.62 23.43
C LEU A 186 -5.46 6.49 22.85
N THR A 187 -5.17 7.74 22.49
CA THR A 187 -6.14 8.66 21.86
C THR A 187 -6.58 8.14 20.49
N VAL A 188 -5.68 7.55 19.71
CA VAL A 188 -6.03 6.92 18.42
C VAL A 188 -6.99 5.75 18.62
N VAL A 189 -6.77 4.92 19.64
CA VAL A 189 -7.67 3.80 19.96
C VAL A 189 -9.07 4.30 20.30
N MET A 190 -9.19 5.37 21.09
CA MET A 190 -10.49 5.98 21.43
C MET A 190 -11.17 6.59 20.18
N LYS A 191 -10.41 7.30 19.34
CA LYS A 191 -10.89 7.86 18.08
C LYS A 191 -11.37 6.74 17.13
N MET A 192 -10.62 5.65 17.04
CA MET A 192 -11.01 4.47 16.25
C MET A 192 -12.30 3.82 16.77
N ARG A 193 -12.50 3.77 18.09
CA ARG A 193 -13.76 3.26 18.67
C ARG A 193 -14.96 4.11 18.29
N LYS A 194 -14.83 5.44 18.38
CA LYS A 194 -15.86 6.40 17.94
C LYS A 194 -16.14 6.24 16.43
N LEU A 195 -15.10 6.11 15.65
CA LEU A 195 -15.20 5.86 14.20
C LEU A 195 -16.01 4.60 13.89
N ARG A 196 -15.75 3.50 14.58
CA ARG A 196 -16.49 2.23 14.40
C ARG A 196 -17.98 2.37 14.71
N THR A 197 -18.35 3.12 15.73
CA THR A 197 -19.74 3.43 16.04
C THR A 197 -20.39 4.20 14.90
N PHE A 198 -19.71 5.19 14.37
CA PHE A 198 -20.18 6.00 13.26
C PHE A 198 -20.38 5.18 11.97
N ILE A 199 -19.43 4.31 11.64
CA ILE A 199 -19.55 3.37 10.52
C ILE A 199 -20.77 2.47 10.70
N LEU A 200 -21.04 1.98 11.92
CA LEU A 200 -22.20 1.17 12.22
C LEU A 200 -23.52 1.89 11.94
N GLU A 201 -23.63 3.18 12.29
CA GLU A 201 -24.81 3.98 12.01
C GLU A 201 -25.10 4.07 10.50
N ILE A 202 -24.06 4.26 9.69
CA ILE A 202 -24.21 4.30 8.23
C ILE A 202 -24.63 2.93 7.68
N ILE A 203 -23.96 1.86 8.13
CA ILE A 203 -24.31 0.48 7.73
C ILE A 203 -25.78 0.20 8.03
N THR A 204 -26.24 0.55 9.24
CA THR A 204 -27.63 0.33 9.66
C THR A 204 -28.60 1.08 8.75
N ARG A 205 -28.32 2.35 8.46
CA ARG A 205 -29.14 3.17 7.57
C ARG A 205 -29.18 2.59 6.15
N ARG A 206 -28.03 2.17 5.61
CA ARG A 206 -27.93 1.57 4.26
C ARG A 206 -28.69 0.26 4.14
N ARG A 207 -28.69 -0.59 5.17
CA ARG A 207 -29.47 -1.85 5.18
C ARG A 207 -30.99 -1.62 5.25
N GLN A 208 -31.43 -0.51 5.85
CA GLN A 208 -32.84 -0.16 5.94
C GLN A 208 -33.35 0.52 4.66
N SER A 209 -32.50 1.18 3.91
CA SER A 209 -32.85 1.89 2.66
C SER A 209 -33.00 0.89 1.51
N LYS A 210 -34.21 0.76 0.97
CA LYS A 210 -34.49 -0.09 -0.22
C LYS A 210 -34.03 0.52 -1.55
N ALA A 211 -33.73 1.82 -1.59
CA ALA A 211 -33.35 2.57 -2.79
C ALA A 211 -31.91 3.06 -2.66
N ASN A 212 -30.95 2.18 -2.91
CA ASN A 212 -29.55 2.57 -2.92
C ASN A 212 -29.03 2.58 -4.37
N ASN A 213 -29.19 3.75 -5.04
CA ASN A 213 -28.63 3.98 -6.39
C ASN A 213 -27.17 4.42 -6.33
N GLN A 214 -26.54 4.41 -5.14
CA GLN A 214 -25.16 4.83 -4.96
C GLN A 214 -24.22 3.70 -5.33
N TYR A 215 -23.18 4.05 -6.05
CA TYR A 215 -22.12 3.15 -6.42
C TYR A 215 -20.86 3.44 -5.61
N ASP A 216 -20.66 2.71 -4.53
CA ASP A 216 -19.54 2.81 -3.60
C ASP A 216 -19.16 1.44 -3.01
N PHE A 217 -18.00 1.37 -2.35
CA PHE A 217 -17.54 0.11 -1.75
C PHE A 217 -18.46 -0.39 -0.65
N LEU A 218 -19.06 0.50 0.17
CA LEU A 218 -19.94 0.10 1.26
C LEU A 218 -21.18 -0.62 0.71
N SER A 219 -21.83 -0.07 -0.32
CA SER A 219 -22.99 -0.71 -0.97
C SER A 219 -22.63 -2.11 -1.49
N MET A 220 -21.48 -2.23 -2.17
CA MET A 220 -21.04 -3.53 -2.67
C MET A 220 -20.74 -4.53 -1.55
N TYR A 221 -20.18 -4.08 -0.42
CA TYR A 221 -19.86 -4.96 0.70
C TYR A 221 -21.11 -5.39 1.49
N VAL A 222 -22.09 -4.49 1.64
CA VAL A 222 -23.39 -4.80 2.28
C VAL A 222 -24.13 -5.88 1.51
N GLU A 223 -24.08 -5.86 0.17
CA GLU A 223 -24.75 -6.81 -0.72
C GLU A 223 -23.96 -8.10 -0.96
N ALA A 224 -22.66 -8.10 -0.64
CA ALA A 224 -21.78 -9.24 -0.89
C ALA A 224 -22.26 -10.49 -0.13
N LYS A 225 -22.30 -11.63 -0.83
CA LYS A 225 -22.68 -12.93 -0.26
C LYS A 225 -21.60 -13.97 -0.46
N ASP A 226 -21.44 -14.82 0.54
CA ASP A 226 -20.60 -16.00 0.43
C ASP A 226 -21.32 -17.13 -0.38
N LYS A 227 -20.60 -18.24 -0.62
CA LYS A 227 -21.14 -19.39 -1.35
C LYS A 227 -22.42 -20.01 -0.76
N ASN A 228 -22.72 -19.70 0.50
CA ASN A 228 -23.92 -20.16 1.19
C ASN A 228 -25.03 -19.09 1.25
N GLY A 229 -24.84 -17.97 0.52
CA GLY A 229 -25.80 -16.85 0.49
C GLY A 229 -25.75 -15.94 1.72
N ARG A 230 -24.77 -16.09 2.65
CA ARG A 230 -24.66 -15.29 3.87
C ARG A 230 -23.89 -14.01 3.60
N THR A 231 -24.40 -12.89 4.07
CA THR A 231 -23.75 -11.57 4.05
C THR A 231 -22.74 -11.44 5.19
N PHE A 232 -21.98 -10.34 5.22
CA PHE A 232 -21.19 -9.95 6.38
C PHE A 232 -22.09 -9.57 7.56
N SER A 233 -21.73 -9.98 8.78
CA SER A 233 -22.25 -9.39 10.01
C SER A 233 -21.79 -7.94 10.14
N ASP A 234 -22.44 -7.15 11.01
CA ASP A 234 -22.06 -5.76 11.26
C ASP A 234 -20.60 -5.64 11.71
N LYS A 235 -20.17 -6.53 12.61
CA LYS A 235 -18.78 -6.55 13.09
C LYS A 235 -17.78 -6.84 11.96
N GLU A 236 -18.04 -7.87 11.15
CA GLU A 236 -17.18 -8.20 10.01
C GLU A 236 -17.12 -7.04 9.01
N LEU A 237 -18.27 -6.44 8.71
CA LEU A 237 -18.35 -5.32 7.76
C LEU A 237 -17.59 -4.09 8.27
N ILE A 238 -17.73 -3.74 9.56
CA ILE A 238 -16.94 -2.66 10.18
C ILE A 238 -15.45 -2.96 10.10
N ASP A 239 -15.00 -4.18 10.42
CA ASP A 239 -13.60 -4.57 10.34
C ASP A 239 -13.05 -4.45 8.91
N GLU A 240 -13.83 -4.84 7.90
CA GLU A 240 -13.44 -4.72 6.49
C GLU A 240 -13.41 -3.25 6.02
N ILE A 241 -14.37 -2.42 6.42
CA ILE A 241 -14.40 -0.99 6.07
C ILE A 241 -13.23 -0.25 6.73
N VAL A 242 -12.96 -0.48 8.02
CA VAL A 242 -11.79 0.09 8.71
C VAL A 242 -10.49 -0.37 8.03
N THR A 243 -10.41 -1.64 7.66
CA THR A 243 -9.28 -2.19 6.91
C THR A 243 -9.09 -1.47 5.58
N LEU A 244 -10.16 -1.25 4.83
CA LEU A 244 -10.11 -0.57 3.53
C LEU A 244 -9.69 0.90 3.67
N ILE A 245 -10.19 1.62 4.67
CA ILE A 245 -9.80 3.01 4.95
C ILE A 245 -8.28 3.09 5.19
N ILE A 246 -7.77 2.31 6.14
CA ILE A 246 -6.34 2.37 6.54
C ILE A 246 -5.43 1.90 5.39
N ALA A 247 -5.77 0.80 4.71
CA ALA A 247 -4.97 0.28 3.61
C ALA A 247 -4.96 1.21 2.40
N GLY A 248 -6.09 1.85 2.10
CA GLY A 248 -6.25 2.68 0.91
C GLY A 248 -5.57 4.04 1.02
N TYR A 249 -5.67 4.72 2.18
CA TYR A 249 -5.13 6.08 2.24
C TYR A 249 -3.62 6.12 2.49
N GLU A 250 -3.11 5.34 3.44
CA GLU A 250 -1.73 5.49 3.95
C GLU A 250 -0.69 5.12 2.90
N THR A 251 -0.95 4.08 2.13
CA THR A 251 -0.04 3.58 1.10
C THR A 251 0.00 4.49 -0.13
N SER A 252 -1.16 4.95 -0.59
CA SER A 252 -1.27 5.88 -1.73
C SER A 252 -0.70 7.26 -1.38
N ALA A 253 -1.00 7.79 -0.20
CA ALA A 253 -0.44 9.04 0.29
C ALA A 253 1.10 9.00 0.33
N GLY A 254 1.67 7.94 0.92
CA GLY A 254 3.12 7.75 0.98
C GLY A 254 3.75 7.64 -0.40
N THR A 255 3.14 6.90 -1.32
CA THR A 255 3.64 6.79 -2.69
C THR A 255 3.62 8.12 -3.41
N LEU A 256 2.49 8.86 -3.39
CA LEU A 256 2.38 10.17 -4.04
C LEU A 256 3.31 11.22 -3.42
N ASN A 257 3.56 11.16 -2.10
CA ASN A 257 4.52 12.02 -1.42
C ASN A 257 5.93 11.84 -2.03
N TRP A 258 6.38 10.59 -2.20
CA TRP A 258 7.65 10.28 -2.85
C TRP A 258 7.65 10.59 -4.34
N VAL A 259 6.55 10.36 -5.07
CA VAL A 259 6.45 10.69 -6.49
C VAL A 259 6.68 12.20 -6.71
N TRP A 260 5.98 13.07 -5.97
CA TRP A 260 6.15 14.52 -6.12
C TRP A 260 7.55 14.99 -5.74
N TYR A 261 8.13 14.43 -4.67
CA TYR A 261 9.52 14.71 -4.32
C TYR A 261 10.47 14.32 -5.45
N LEU A 262 10.36 13.09 -5.98
CA LEU A 262 11.23 12.61 -7.05
C LEU A 262 11.08 13.41 -8.34
N ILE A 263 9.86 13.79 -8.72
CA ILE A 263 9.61 14.65 -9.88
C ILE A 263 10.32 15.99 -9.71
N SER A 264 10.25 16.60 -8.51
CA SER A 264 10.90 17.90 -8.25
C SER A 264 12.44 17.85 -8.34
N GLN A 265 13.03 16.67 -8.18
CA GLN A 265 14.48 16.44 -8.30
C GLN A 265 14.93 16.00 -9.70
N HIS A 266 13.98 15.66 -10.61
CA HIS A 266 14.27 15.11 -11.93
C HIS A 266 13.51 15.85 -13.04
N PRO A 267 13.98 17.04 -13.48
CA PRO A 267 13.29 17.86 -14.50
C PRO A 267 13.04 17.15 -15.84
N SER A 268 13.90 16.21 -16.22
CA SER A 268 13.69 15.39 -17.43
C SER A 268 12.48 14.46 -17.31
N VAL A 269 12.26 13.88 -16.13
CA VAL A 269 11.08 13.06 -15.84
C VAL A 269 9.83 13.91 -15.85
N GLU A 270 9.88 15.09 -15.26
CA GLU A 270 8.76 16.06 -15.27
C GLU A 270 8.35 16.44 -16.70
N THR A 271 9.33 16.72 -17.57
CA THR A 271 9.10 17.06 -18.98
C THR A 271 8.38 15.94 -19.74
N LEU A 272 8.80 14.69 -19.54
CA LEU A 272 8.18 13.53 -20.19
C LEU A 272 6.77 13.26 -19.66
N LEU A 273 6.53 13.43 -18.36
CA LEU A 273 5.18 13.33 -17.76
C LEU A 273 4.25 14.40 -18.32
N LEU A 274 4.73 15.64 -18.46
CA LEU A 274 3.97 16.74 -19.04
C LEU A 274 3.59 16.43 -20.49
N SER A 275 4.56 16.04 -21.31
CA SER A 275 4.35 15.69 -22.71
C SER A 275 3.33 14.55 -22.90
N GLU A 276 3.41 13.51 -22.08
CA GLU A 276 2.42 12.42 -22.08
C GLU A 276 1.03 12.94 -21.71
N SER A 277 0.94 13.73 -20.63
CA SER A 277 -0.33 14.23 -20.13
C SER A 277 -1.01 15.21 -21.10
N GLU A 278 -0.26 16.09 -21.75
CA GLU A 278 -0.78 17.00 -22.78
C GLU A 278 -1.37 16.26 -23.97
N LYS A 279 -0.67 15.20 -24.43
CA LYS A 279 -1.10 14.38 -25.55
C LYS A 279 -2.34 13.56 -25.23
N ILE A 280 -2.41 12.97 -24.03
CA ILE A 280 -3.45 11.97 -23.68
C ILE A 280 -4.68 12.62 -23.05
N ILE A 281 -4.47 13.70 -22.28
CA ILE A 281 -5.52 14.43 -21.56
C ILE A 281 -5.58 15.89 -22.09
N PRO A 282 -6.04 16.13 -23.32
CA PRO A 282 -6.11 17.51 -23.84
C PRO A 282 -7.02 18.40 -22.99
N LYS A 283 -8.11 17.83 -22.47
CA LYS A 283 -9.05 18.49 -21.53
C LYS A 283 -9.32 17.56 -20.35
N ILE A 284 -9.52 18.13 -19.15
CA ILE A 284 -9.81 17.32 -17.94
C ILE A 284 -11.10 16.52 -18.11
N ASP A 285 -12.10 17.09 -18.77
CA ASP A 285 -13.39 16.43 -19.00
C ASP A 285 -13.33 15.31 -20.06
N SER A 286 -12.19 15.15 -20.77
CA SER A 286 -11.94 14.03 -21.68
C SER A 286 -11.32 12.81 -20.98
N ILE A 287 -11.06 12.90 -19.68
CA ILE A 287 -10.48 11.79 -18.91
C ILE A 287 -11.50 10.65 -18.85
N ASN A 288 -11.10 9.51 -19.37
CA ASN A 288 -11.83 8.26 -19.30
C ASN A 288 -10.84 7.09 -19.10
N PHE A 289 -11.36 5.88 -19.02
CA PHE A 289 -10.55 4.70 -18.80
C PHE A 289 -9.50 4.49 -19.91
N GLU A 290 -9.88 4.68 -21.17
CA GLU A 290 -8.98 4.49 -22.32
C GLU A 290 -7.81 5.46 -22.27
N SER A 291 -8.08 6.74 -21.98
CA SER A 291 -7.03 7.75 -21.85
C SER A 291 -6.06 7.43 -20.72
N ILE A 292 -6.57 7.02 -19.54
CA ILE A 292 -5.72 6.69 -18.39
C ILE A 292 -4.86 5.45 -18.66
N ASN A 293 -5.38 4.46 -19.41
CA ASN A 293 -4.61 3.26 -19.79
C ASN A 293 -3.44 3.58 -20.74
N GLN A 294 -3.54 4.67 -21.51
CA GLN A 294 -2.47 5.12 -22.40
C GLN A 294 -1.34 5.83 -21.66
N MET A 295 -1.53 6.25 -20.41
CA MET A 295 -0.52 6.93 -19.59
C MET A 295 0.54 5.93 -19.12
N LYS A 296 1.44 5.55 -20.03
CA LYS A 296 2.45 4.51 -19.79
C LYS A 296 3.65 5.07 -19.03
N TYR A 297 4.12 6.24 -19.41
CA TYR A 297 5.26 6.87 -18.72
C TYR A 297 4.91 7.23 -17.29
N THR A 298 3.71 7.78 -17.07
CA THR A 298 3.18 8.02 -15.71
C THR A 298 3.15 6.74 -14.88
N GLN A 299 2.76 5.61 -15.49
CA GLN A 299 2.80 4.32 -14.81
C GLN A 299 4.22 3.92 -14.41
N TRP A 300 5.22 4.07 -15.31
CA TRP A 300 6.61 3.76 -15.00
C TRP A 300 7.19 4.62 -13.88
N VAL A 301 6.82 5.92 -13.84
CA VAL A 301 7.20 6.81 -12.73
C VAL A 301 6.66 6.30 -11.40
N ILE A 302 5.40 5.87 -11.34
CA ILE A 302 4.79 5.28 -10.14
C ILE A 302 5.48 3.96 -9.79
N GLU A 303 5.71 3.09 -10.77
CA GLU A 303 6.37 1.78 -10.56
C GLU A 303 7.79 1.94 -10.02
N GLU A 304 8.57 2.88 -10.56
CA GLU A 304 9.94 3.15 -10.10
C GLU A 304 9.93 3.78 -8.70
N THR A 305 8.95 4.62 -8.39
CA THR A 305 8.76 5.14 -7.04
C THR A 305 8.44 4.01 -6.04
N LEU A 306 7.54 3.10 -6.40
CA LEU A 306 7.20 1.93 -5.58
C LEU A 306 8.37 0.94 -5.44
N ARG A 307 9.26 0.86 -6.44
CA ARG A 307 10.49 0.08 -6.35
C ARG A 307 11.44 0.68 -5.29
N LEU A 308 11.67 1.99 -5.36
CA LEU A 308 12.58 2.69 -4.44
C LEU A 308 11.97 2.87 -3.05
N TYR A 309 10.68 3.18 -2.97
CA TYR A 309 9.99 3.50 -1.71
C TYR A 309 8.71 2.68 -1.55
N PRO A 310 8.81 1.34 -1.47
CA PRO A 310 7.62 0.51 -1.27
C PRO A 310 7.01 0.81 0.11
N PRO A 311 5.73 1.20 0.19
CA PRO A 311 5.10 1.49 1.48
C PRO A 311 5.25 0.32 2.46
N VAL A 312 5.00 -0.91 2.01
CA VAL A 312 5.23 -2.13 2.80
C VAL A 312 6.66 -2.61 2.50
N TRP A 313 7.63 -2.10 3.25
CA TRP A 313 9.05 -2.38 3.07
C TRP A 313 9.53 -3.70 3.67
N LEU A 314 8.78 -4.23 4.65
CA LEU A 314 9.03 -5.48 5.37
C LEU A 314 7.69 -6.12 5.73
N PHE A 315 7.54 -7.41 5.51
CA PHE A 315 6.39 -8.18 5.97
C PHE A 315 6.77 -9.63 6.26
N SER A 316 5.89 -10.36 6.95
CA SER A 316 6.18 -11.70 7.44
C SER A 316 5.13 -12.74 7.05
N ARG A 317 5.56 -14.00 7.11
CA ARG A 317 4.71 -15.19 7.12
C ARG A 317 5.17 -16.12 8.23
N LYS A 318 4.30 -17.06 8.58
CA LYS A 318 4.61 -18.14 9.51
C LYS A 318 4.27 -19.47 8.85
N SER A 319 5.21 -20.41 8.85
CA SER A 319 4.97 -21.75 8.32
C SER A 319 4.02 -22.52 9.23
N LEU A 320 2.95 -23.08 8.66
CA LEU A 320 2.00 -23.95 9.35
C LEU A 320 2.42 -25.42 9.29
N LYS A 321 3.23 -25.74 8.30
CA LYS A 321 3.75 -27.08 8.01
C LYS A 321 5.17 -26.95 7.49
N GLU A 322 5.91 -28.04 7.51
CA GLU A 322 7.21 -28.10 6.84
C GLU A 322 7.10 -27.79 5.35
N ASP A 323 8.10 -27.11 4.82
CA ASP A 323 8.28 -26.88 3.39
C ASP A 323 9.76 -27.00 3.03
N THR A 324 10.08 -27.08 1.75
CA THR A 324 11.46 -27.20 1.27
C THR A 324 11.68 -26.16 0.18
N LEU A 325 12.68 -25.32 0.37
CA LEU A 325 13.25 -24.44 -0.66
C LEU A 325 14.23 -25.25 -1.52
N THR A 326 14.78 -24.62 -2.55
CA THR A 326 15.73 -25.30 -3.43
C THR A 326 16.90 -25.95 -2.67
N GLU A 327 17.47 -25.24 -1.70
CA GLU A 327 18.65 -25.72 -0.96
C GLU A 327 18.38 -26.00 0.53
N TYR A 328 17.32 -25.48 1.12
CA TYR A 328 17.08 -25.48 2.56
C TYR A 328 15.65 -25.90 2.91
N ASP A 329 15.49 -26.40 4.12
CA ASP A 329 14.20 -26.79 4.65
C ASP A 329 13.61 -25.69 5.54
N ILE A 330 12.28 -25.59 5.54
CA ILE A 330 11.53 -24.73 6.43
C ILE A 330 10.79 -25.61 7.43
N PRO A 331 11.22 -25.63 8.71
CA PRO A 331 10.49 -26.31 9.76
C PRO A 331 9.08 -25.71 9.98
N PRO A 332 8.14 -26.46 10.54
CA PRO A 332 6.88 -25.88 11.03
C PRO A 332 7.14 -24.79 12.07
N ASP A 333 6.19 -23.88 12.25
CA ASP A 333 6.25 -22.76 13.22
C ASP A 333 7.45 -21.80 13.03
N THR A 334 7.99 -21.74 11.79
CA THR A 334 9.09 -20.84 11.43
C THR A 334 8.55 -19.50 10.95
N ASP A 335 9.03 -18.40 11.52
CA ASP A 335 8.77 -17.06 11.06
C ASP A 335 9.63 -16.75 9.82
N ILE A 336 9.01 -16.13 8.79
CA ILE A 336 9.68 -15.84 7.54
C ILE A 336 9.46 -14.38 7.19
N TYR A 337 10.55 -13.67 6.92
CA TYR A 337 10.55 -12.24 6.60
C TYR A 337 10.93 -11.99 5.15
N PHE A 338 10.24 -11.06 4.53
CA PHE A 338 10.44 -10.58 3.15
C PHE A 338 10.57 -9.07 3.14
N SER A 339 11.53 -8.55 2.39
CA SER A 339 11.69 -7.10 2.25
C SER A 339 11.68 -6.68 0.78
N PRO A 340 10.55 -6.14 0.27
CA PRO A 340 10.54 -5.50 -1.03
C PRO A 340 11.63 -4.44 -1.17
N TYR A 341 11.85 -3.63 -0.14
CA TYR A 341 12.87 -2.57 -0.15
C TYR A 341 14.29 -3.10 -0.45
N ILE A 342 14.67 -4.24 0.14
CA ILE A 342 16.00 -4.84 -0.06
C ILE A 342 16.06 -5.51 -1.42
N LEU A 343 15.04 -6.32 -1.80
CA LEU A 343 15.06 -7.03 -3.08
C LEU A 343 15.06 -6.06 -4.25
N HIS A 344 14.26 -5.00 -4.18
CA HIS A 344 14.19 -3.96 -5.21
C HIS A 344 15.47 -3.13 -5.33
N ARG A 345 16.46 -3.35 -4.45
CA ARG A 345 17.79 -2.71 -4.48
C ARG A 345 18.94 -3.69 -4.60
N THR A 346 18.67 -4.97 -4.81
CA THR A 346 19.70 -5.99 -4.95
C THR A 346 20.32 -5.91 -6.35
N GLU A 347 21.62 -5.60 -6.44
CA GLU A 347 22.37 -5.36 -7.69
C GLU A 347 22.31 -6.53 -8.67
N LYS A 348 22.16 -7.75 -8.15
CA LYS A 348 21.96 -8.97 -8.98
C LYS A 348 20.74 -8.84 -9.91
N PHE A 349 19.70 -8.12 -9.50
CA PHE A 349 18.42 -8.01 -10.21
C PHE A 349 18.19 -6.63 -10.82
N TRP A 350 18.86 -5.58 -10.28
CA TRP A 350 18.61 -4.19 -10.64
C TRP A 350 19.92 -3.46 -10.96
N ILE A 351 20.09 -3.02 -12.19
CA ILE A 351 21.25 -2.22 -12.60
C ILE A 351 21.12 -0.82 -11.99
N ASN A 352 22.19 -0.31 -11.35
CA ASN A 352 22.19 0.98 -10.66
C ASN A 352 20.96 1.14 -9.74
N PRO A 353 20.79 0.25 -8.75
CA PRO A 353 19.51 0.07 -8.05
C PRO A 353 19.04 1.28 -7.23
N ASN A 354 19.94 2.20 -6.92
CA ASN A 354 19.60 3.41 -6.15
C ASN A 354 19.20 4.61 -7.00
N ASN A 355 19.37 4.53 -8.33
CA ASN A 355 18.97 5.61 -9.23
C ASN A 355 17.48 5.54 -9.53
N PHE A 356 16.85 6.70 -9.60
CA PHE A 356 15.47 6.84 -10.06
C PHE A 356 15.44 6.88 -11.59
N ASP A 357 15.00 5.80 -12.20
CA ASP A 357 14.96 5.64 -13.65
C ASP A 357 13.67 4.92 -14.08
N PRO A 358 12.60 5.67 -14.39
CA PRO A 358 11.33 5.10 -14.85
C PRO A 358 11.45 4.24 -16.11
N SER A 359 12.48 4.46 -16.96
CA SER A 359 12.64 3.74 -18.22
C SER A 359 12.88 2.24 -18.04
N ARG A 360 13.25 1.78 -16.83
CA ARG A 360 13.37 0.35 -16.47
C ARG A 360 12.11 -0.44 -16.76
N PHE A 361 10.94 0.21 -16.64
CA PHE A 361 9.63 -0.40 -16.86
C PHE A 361 9.12 -0.29 -18.30
N ALA A 362 9.92 0.31 -19.19
CA ALA A 362 9.55 0.45 -20.61
C ALA A 362 9.45 -0.90 -21.32
N ASN A 363 10.31 -1.84 -20.95
CA ASN A 363 10.38 -3.17 -21.56
C ASN A 363 9.68 -4.20 -20.66
N ASP A 364 9.08 -5.19 -21.32
CA ASP A 364 8.43 -6.32 -20.64
C ASP A 364 9.47 -7.35 -20.15
N ASP A 365 10.43 -6.93 -19.33
CA ASP A 365 11.46 -7.81 -18.78
C ASP A 365 10.88 -8.74 -17.73
N LYS A 366 10.83 -10.03 -18.04
CA LYS A 366 10.28 -11.07 -17.16
C LYS A 366 11.11 -11.29 -15.90
N GLU A 367 12.43 -11.17 -15.98
CA GLU A 367 13.33 -11.37 -14.83
C GLU A 367 13.22 -10.18 -13.85
N LEU A 368 13.15 -8.96 -14.37
CA LEU A 368 12.89 -7.77 -13.58
C LEU A 368 11.54 -7.88 -12.84
N LYS A 369 10.48 -8.33 -13.54
CA LYS A 369 9.16 -8.51 -12.94
C LYS A 369 9.12 -9.55 -11.82
N LYS A 370 9.94 -10.58 -11.87
CA LYS A 370 10.05 -11.57 -10.78
C LYS A 370 10.60 -10.96 -9.49
N SER A 371 11.50 -9.99 -9.59
CA SER A 371 12.11 -9.30 -8.44
C SER A 371 11.32 -8.06 -7.98
N TYR A 372 10.16 -7.75 -8.59
CA TYR A 372 9.33 -6.59 -8.31
C TYR A 372 7.98 -7.00 -7.71
N TYR A 373 7.76 -6.71 -6.42
CA TYR A 373 6.52 -7.12 -5.73
C TYR A 373 6.04 -6.13 -4.65
N PRO A 374 5.89 -4.84 -4.96
CA PRO A 374 5.45 -3.83 -3.97
C PRO A 374 4.02 -4.08 -3.47
N PHE A 375 3.22 -4.84 -4.22
CA PHE A 375 1.85 -5.24 -3.89
C PHE A 375 1.74 -6.68 -3.36
N SER A 376 2.86 -7.30 -2.94
CA SER A 376 2.94 -8.71 -2.62
C SER A 376 2.62 -9.61 -3.83
N LEU A 377 2.53 -10.92 -3.62
CA LEU A 377 2.32 -11.93 -4.67
C LEU A 377 1.23 -12.93 -4.28
N GLY A 378 0.75 -13.66 -5.30
CA GLY A 378 -0.16 -14.79 -5.14
C GLY A 378 -1.56 -14.41 -4.66
N PRO A 379 -2.30 -15.34 -4.04
CA PRO A 379 -3.69 -15.11 -3.66
C PRO A 379 -3.89 -13.98 -2.63
N ARG A 380 -2.83 -13.61 -1.90
CA ARG A 380 -2.83 -12.50 -0.94
C ARG A 380 -2.29 -11.18 -1.51
N ARG A 381 -2.08 -11.09 -2.84
CA ARG A 381 -1.73 -9.85 -3.54
C ARG A 381 -2.76 -8.76 -3.25
N CYS A 382 -2.32 -7.51 -3.21
CA CYS A 382 -3.16 -6.35 -2.93
C CYS A 382 -4.39 -6.30 -3.86
N LEU A 383 -5.57 -6.13 -3.28
CA LEU A 383 -6.81 -5.93 -4.05
C LEU A 383 -6.87 -4.54 -4.69
N GLY A 384 -6.37 -3.54 -3.97
CA GLY A 384 -6.42 -2.15 -4.35
C GLY A 384 -5.37 -1.73 -5.40
N GLU A 385 -4.53 -2.64 -5.89
CA GLU A 385 -3.45 -2.32 -6.83
C GLU A 385 -3.95 -1.53 -8.05
N TYR A 386 -4.99 -2.02 -8.70
CA TYR A 386 -5.55 -1.35 -9.88
C TYR A 386 -6.18 0.01 -9.53
N PHE A 387 -6.89 0.10 -8.39
CA PHE A 387 -7.45 1.36 -7.88
C PHE A 387 -6.33 2.38 -7.62
N SER A 388 -5.26 1.98 -6.94
CA SER A 388 -4.16 2.87 -6.59
C SER A 388 -3.41 3.41 -7.82
N PHE A 389 -3.17 2.58 -8.84
CA PHE A 389 -2.59 3.08 -10.10
C PHE A 389 -3.51 4.06 -10.81
N LEU A 390 -4.81 3.81 -10.80
CA LEU A 390 -5.78 4.67 -11.47
C LEU A 390 -5.84 6.06 -10.82
N GLU A 391 -5.97 6.10 -9.48
CA GLU A 391 -6.01 7.36 -8.72
C GLU A 391 -4.72 8.17 -8.89
N MET A 392 -3.54 7.52 -8.78
CA MET A 392 -2.26 8.19 -8.92
C MET A 392 -2.04 8.72 -10.34
N LYS A 393 -2.43 7.97 -11.39
CA LYS A 393 -2.35 8.44 -12.78
C LYS A 393 -3.23 9.65 -13.03
N ILE A 394 -4.47 9.64 -12.54
CA ILE A 394 -5.40 10.78 -12.68
C ILE A 394 -4.84 11.98 -11.93
N HIS A 395 -4.37 11.79 -10.71
CA HIS A 395 -3.77 12.85 -9.90
C HIS A 395 -2.58 13.51 -10.60
N LEU A 396 -1.62 12.71 -11.02
CA LEU A 396 -0.42 13.21 -11.71
C LEU A 396 -0.78 13.84 -13.05
N GLY A 397 -1.59 13.19 -13.88
CA GLY A 397 -1.94 13.68 -15.21
C GLY A 397 -2.68 15.04 -15.20
N ILE A 398 -3.48 15.31 -14.19
CA ILE A 398 -4.17 16.58 -14.03
C ILE A 398 -3.23 17.67 -13.50
N LEU A 399 -2.43 17.36 -12.49
CA LEU A 399 -1.64 18.38 -11.78
C LEU A 399 -0.35 18.72 -12.48
N ILE A 400 0.31 17.77 -13.15
CA ILE A 400 1.55 18.03 -13.90
C ILE A 400 1.36 19.04 -15.05
N LYS A 401 0.16 19.12 -15.61
CA LYS A 401 -0.19 20.08 -16.65
C LYS A 401 -0.32 21.51 -16.13
N GLN A 402 -0.57 21.69 -14.85
CA GLN A 402 -0.86 22.99 -14.26
C GLN A 402 0.29 23.52 -13.43
N PHE A 403 1.11 22.62 -12.90
CA PHE A 403 2.14 22.98 -11.93
C PHE A 403 3.47 22.29 -12.24
N THR A 404 4.57 23.03 -12.00
CA THR A 404 5.88 22.47 -11.73
C THR A 404 6.18 22.61 -10.24
N MET A 405 6.91 21.64 -9.68
CA MET A 405 7.23 21.62 -8.25
C MET A 405 8.73 21.79 -8.05
N ASN A 406 9.11 22.78 -7.24
CA ASN A 406 10.49 23.00 -6.86
C ASN A 406 10.71 22.59 -5.41
N SER A 407 11.82 21.91 -5.13
CA SER A 407 12.31 21.65 -3.78
C SER A 407 13.68 22.27 -3.61
N GLU A 408 13.89 22.94 -2.49
CA GLU A 408 15.22 23.35 -2.00
C GLU A 408 15.77 22.38 -0.96
N GLU A 409 14.96 21.37 -0.54
CA GLU A 409 15.30 20.44 0.51
C GLU A 409 16.26 19.34 0.04
N GLN A 410 17.19 18.97 0.93
CA GLN A 410 18.01 17.78 0.77
C GLN A 410 17.14 16.52 0.86
N PHE A 411 17.66 15.40 0.38
CA PHE A 411 16.98 14.10 0.41
C PHE A 411 16.44 13.80 1.82
N PRO A 412 15.11 13.55 1.97
CA PRO A 412 14.52 13.30 3.28
C PRO A 412 14.95 11.94 3.85
N ASP A 413 15.28 11.92 5.14
CA ASP A 413 15.51 10.68 5.87
C ASP A 413 14.28 9.75 5.84
N LEU A 414 14.52 8.44 5.95
CA LEU A 414 13.47 7.44 5.99
C LEU A 414 12.96 7.20 7.41
N ASN A 415 11.66 7.15 7.56
CA ASN A 415 10.97 6.60 8.72
C ASN A 415 10.44 5.20 8.38
N LEU A 416 11.00 4.18 9.01
CA LEU A 416 10.69 2.77 8.79
C LEU A 416 9.78 2.25 9.92
N GLY A 417 8.53 2.66 9.87
CA GLY A 417 7.47 2.11 10.70
C GLY A 417 6.78 0.91 10.03
N ILE A 418 5.49 0.71 10.33
CA ILE A 418 4.65 -0.28 9.63
C ILE A 418 4.68 0.00 8.13
N ASN A 419 4.61 1.28 7.74
CA ASN A 419 4.85 1.75 6.38
C ASN A 419 6.13 2.59 6.32
N LEU A 420 6.82 2.53 5.16
CA LEU A 420 7.93 3.40 4.84
C LEU A 420 7.42 4.80 4.49
N ARG A 421 7.91 5.81 5.19
CA ARG A 421 7.57 7.22 4.98
C ARG A 421 8.83 8.09 5.00
N SER A 422 8.72 9.35 4.58
CA SER A 422 9.72 10.37 4.95
C SER A 422 9.69 10.60 6.45
N LYS A 423 10.84 10.83 7.06
CA LYS A 423 10.97 11.12 8.50
C LYS A 423 10.42 12.51 8.82
N ASN A 424 10.75 13.46 7.96
CA ASN A 424 10.25 14.83 8.02
C ASN A 424 9.19 15.03 6.94
N GLU A 425 8.35 16.02 7.13
CA GLU A 425 7.41 16.47 6.11
C GLU A 425 8.17 17.04 4.91
N ILE A 426 7.65 16.82 3.72
CA ILE A 426 8.23 17.31 2.46
C ILE A 426 7.50 18.59 2.06
N TYR A 427 8.27 19.67 1.85
CA TYR A 427 7.74 20.95 1.41
C TYR A 427 8.18 21.24 -0.02
N LEU A 428 7.24 21.52 -0.92
CA LEU A 428 7.48 21.88 -2.30
C LEU A 428 6.82 23.22 -2.62
N GLN A 429 7.47 24.02 -3.48
CA GLN A 429 6.89 25.25 -3.99
C GLN A 429 6.27 25.01 -5.36
N PRO A 430 4.93 25.12 -5.50
CA PRO A 430 4.28 25.04 -6.80
C PRO A 430 4.51 26.33 -7.60
N LYS A 431 4.72 26.17 -8.90
CA LYS A 431 4.70 27.27 -9.88
C LYS A 431 3.70 26.92 -10.98
N LEU A 432 2.93 27.92 -11.40
CA LEU A 432 2.01 27.77 -12.54
C LEU A 432 2.80 27.58 -13.84
N ARG A 433 2.28 26.71 -14.70
CA ARG A 433 2.72 26.55 -16.08
C ARG A 433 1.99 27.52 -17.00
#